data_e79fe48d77da3582bcea0318b006becc
#
_entry.id   e79fe48d77da3582bcea0318b006becc
#
_cell.length_a   1.000
_cell.length_b   1.000
_cell.length_c   1.000
_cell.angle_alpha   90.00
_cell.angle_beta   90.00
_cell.angle_gamma   90.00
#
_symmetry.space_group_name_H-M   'P 1'
#
loop_
_entity.id
_entity.type
_entity.pdbx_description
1 polymer ?
#
loop_
_entity_poly.entity_id
_entity_poly.type
_entity_poly.pdbx_seq_one_letter_code
_entity_poly.pdbx_strand_id
1 'polypeptide(L)'
;MQRVKRRETIFSVSREYGISEQELINANPELKQGMKKGQFLCIPYPSEKPVTSPGNRNPIPPTDRELFLANKETPEKISTVKAAILLPFLQDKRMIEYYEGFLIAVDSLKRTGTSVDLYVYNCGDDKASLNTILAKEEMKNMNIIFGPSQSQHVKTLATFAKKHDIRMVIPFSSKEEEVFNNPFIYQINTPQSYLYSEVYEHFTRQFPDANIIILEATAVEKDKTEFIKGLKQELSNKGISVKTLSESATAQNMKEVLRNDKENIFIPTSGSDVTLIKIIPQLTMLVRENPDVNIHLFGYPEWQTYTKNHLDSFFELDTYFY
;
A
#
# COMPACT_ATOMS: atom_id res chain seq x y z
N MET A 1 -27.81 -18.34 -12.99
CA MET A 1 -27.74 -17.76 -14.37
C MET A 1 -27.12 -16.36 -14.31
N GLN A 2 -26.14 -16.11 -15.19
CA GLN A 2 -25.44 -14.82 -15.30
C GLN A 2 -25.80 -14.16 -16.64
N ARG A 3 -26.10 -12.85 -16.63
CA ARG A 3 -26.36 -12.11 -17.87
C ARG A 3 -25.06 -11.45 -18.34
N VAL A 4 -24.67 -11.73 -19.59
CA VAL A 4 -23.45 -11.21 -20.21
C VAL A 4 -23.51 -9.68 -20.32
N LYS A 5 -22.55 -8.99 -19.72
CA LYS A 5 -22.38 -7.52 -19.79
C LYS A 5 -21.59 -7.11 -21.05
N ARG A 6 -21.48 -5.82 -21.26
CA ARG A 6 -20.69 -5.28 -22.38
C ARG A 6 -19.19 -5.53 -22.13
N ARG A 7 -18.49 -6.10 -23.12
CA ARG A 7 -17.07 -6.46 -23.09
C ARG A 7 -16.67 -7.68 -22.23
N GLU A 8 -17.63 -8.43 -21.70
CA GLU A 8 -17.30 -9.73 -21.11
C GLU A 8 -16.89 -10.72 -22.19
N THR A 9 -15.94 -11.59 -21.85
CA THR A 9 -15.45 -12.70 -22.69
C THR A 9 -15.65 -14.03 -21.95
N ILE A 10 -15.60 -15.15 -22.67
CA ILE A 10 -15.65 -16.49 -22.07
C ILE A 10 -14.57 -16.60 -20.97
N PHE A 11 -13.36 -16.08 -21.25
CA PHE A 11 -12.25 -16.04 -20.30
C PHE A 11 -12.56 -15.23 -19.04
N SER A 12 -13.12 -14.00 -19.17
CA SER A 12 -13.43 -13.17 -18.02
C SER A 12 -14.51 -13.77 -17.12
N VAL A 13 -15.54 -14.35 -17.73
CA VAL A 13 -16.64 -15.01 -16.99
C VAL A 13 -16.14 -16.30 -16.31
N SER A 14 -15.40 -17.15 -17.01
CA SER A 14 -14.87 -18.37 -16.41
C SER A 14 -13.95 -18.10 -15.22
N ARG A 15 -13.13 -17.03 -15.31
CA ARG A 15 -12.26 -16.59 -14.22
C ARG A 15 -13.04 -16.02 -13.04
N GLU A 16 -14.07 -15.22 -13.28
CA GLU A 16 -14.92 -14.64 -12.23
C GLU A 16 -15.60 -15.72 -11.37
N TYR A 17 -15.99 -16.85 -12.01
CA TYR A 17 -16.67 -17.94 -11.31
C TYR A 17 -15.76 -19.13 -10.94
N GLY A 18 -14.46 -19.03 -11.18
CA GLY A 18 -13.49 -20.07 -10.81
C GLY A 18 -13.66 -21.40 -11.55
N ILE A 19 -14.20 -21.36 -12.78
CA ILE A 19 -14.40 -22.51 -13.65
C ILE A 19 -13.52 -22.41 -14.89
N SER A 20 -13.26 -23.53 -15.57
CA SER A 20 -12.54 -23.50 -16.85
C SER A 20 -13.44 -22.99 -17.97
N GLU A 21 -12.84 -22.41 -19.01
CA GLU A 21 -13.58 -22.00 -20.22
C GLU A 21 -14.33 -23.19 -20.84
N GLN A 22 -13.75 -24.38 -20.77
CA GLN A 22 -14.37 -25.59 -21.32
C GLN A 22 -15.60 -26.02 -20.52
N GLU A 23 -15.58 -25.88 -19.19
CA GLU A 23 -16.77 -26.16 -18.35
C GLU A 23 -17.88 -25.16 -18.63
N LEU A 24 -17.53 -23.86 -18.81
CA LEU A 24 -18.51 -22.86 -19.19
C LEU A 24 -19.13 -23.13 -20.57
N ILE A 25 -18.31 -23.51 -21.56
CA ILE A 25 -18.78 -23.88 -22.92
C ILE A 25 -19.64 -25.15 -22.90
N ASN A 26 -19.26 -26.14 -22.10
CA ASN A 26 -20.04 -27.40 -21.99
C ASN A 26 -21.41 -27.14 -21.34
N ALA A 27 -21.49 -26.25 -20.37
CA ALA A 27 -22.76 -25.85 -19.76
C ALA A 27 -23.61 -24.92 -20.64
N ASN A 28 -23.01 -24.33 -21.68
CA ASN A 28 -23.65 -23.37 -22.60
C ASN A 28 -23.18 -23.66 -24.05
N PRO A 29 -23.67 -24.70 -24.74
CA PRO A 29 -23.16 -25.08 -26.05
C PRO A 29 -23.22 -24.00 -27.14
N GLU A 30 -24.11 -23.04 -26.97
CA GLU A 30 -24.25 -21.86 -27.83
C GLU A 30 -23.02 -20.93 -27.84
N LEU A 31 -22.15 -21.00 -26.81
CA LEU A 31 -20.90 -20.22 -26.75
C LEU A 31 -19.88 -20.65 -27.82
N LYS A 32 -20.04 -21.84 -28.45
CA LYS A 32 -19.21 -22.23 -29.59
C LYS A 32 -19.40 -21.33 -30.81
N GLN A 33 -20.53 -20.62 -30.89
CA GLN A 33 -20.83 -19.62 -31.92
C GLN A 33 -20.50 -18.20 -31.52
N GLY A 34 -19.89 -18.02 -30.34
CA GLY A 34 -19.52 -16.73 -29.75
C GLY A 34 -20.51 -16.23 -28.72
N MET A 35 -20.00 -15.42 -27.80
CA MET A 35 -20.77 -14.84 -26.70
C MET A 35 -21.43 -13.52 -27.12
N LYS A 36 -22.71 -13.36 -26.83
CA LYS A 36 -23.49 -12.15 -27.18
C LYS A 36 -23.86 -11.35 -25.93
N LYS A 37 -23.76 -10.02 -26.02
CA LYS A 37 -24.22 -9.11 -24.95
C LYS A 37 -25.70 -9.37 -24.64
N GLY A 38 -26.01 -9.52 -23.36
CA GLY A 38 -27.38 -9.74 -22.87
C GLY A 38 -27.80 -11.20 -22.83
N GLN A 39 -27.00 -12.13 -23.36
CA GLN A 39 -27.21 -13.58 -23.28
C GLN A 39 -27.16 -14.03 -21.81
N PHE A 40 -28.00 -15.02 -21.45
CA PHE A 40 -27.94 -15.64 -20.13
C PHE A 40 -27.09 -16.91 -20.19
N LEU A 41 -26.14 -17.01 -19.28
CA LEU A 41 -25.28 -18.17 -19.16
C LEU A 41 -25.65 -19.00 -17.93
N CYS A 42 -25.62 -20.29 -18.08
CA CYS A 42 -25.64 -21.24 -16.98
C CYS A 42 -24.21 -21.38 -16.44
N ILE A 43 -23.98 -20.99 -15.22
CA ILE A 43 -22.66 -21.14 -14.57
C ILE A 43 -22.68 -22.48 -13.82
N PRO A 44 -21.89 -23.48 -14.21
CA PRO A 44 -21.78 -24.74 -13.48
C PRO A 44 -21.10 -24.49 -12.13
N TYR A 45 -21.45 -25.28 -11.11
CA TYR A 45 -20.68 -25.31 -9.87
C TYR A 45 -19.27 -25.84 -10.16
N PRO A 46 -18.21 -25.24 -9.58
CA PRO A 46 -16.86 -25.74 -9.73
C PRO A 46 -16.82 -27.24 -9.33
N SER A 47 -16.46 -28.11 -10.25
CA SER A 47 -16.28 -29.53 -9.93
C SER A 47 -14.95 -29.69 -9.19
N GLU A 48 -14.97 -30.20 -7.96
CA GLU A 48 -13.76 -30.63 -7.26
C GLU A 48 -13.13 -31.80 -8.02
N LYS A 49 -12.14 -31.51 -8.87
CA LYS A 49 -11.30 -32.55 -9.48
C LYS A 49 -10.00 -32.69 -8.70
N PRO A 50 -9.60 -33.94 -8.37
CA PRO A 50 -8.29 -34.19 -7.79
C PRO A 50 -7.21 -33.82 -8.80
N VAL A 51 -6.27 -32.96 -8.40
CA VAL A 51 -5.12 -32.56 -9.19
C VAL A 51 -4.14 -33.74 -9.29
N THR A 52 -4.08 -34.37 -10.45
CA THR A 52 -3.03 -35.35 -10.76
C THR A 52 -1.99 -34.74 -11.70
N SER A 53 -0.77 -34.74 -11.17
CA SER A 53 0.55 -34.78 -11.85
C SER A 53 1.39 -33.53 -11.95
N PRO A 54 2.72 -33.67 -11.72
CA PRO A 54 3.64 -32.59 -11.41
C PRO A 54 4.31 -32.05 -12.68
N GLY A 55 3.92 -30.88 -13.06
CA GLY A 55 4.68 -30.06 -14.00
C GLY A 55 5.13 -28.79 -13.28
N ASN A 56 6.40 -28.50 -13.35
CA ASN A 56 7.14 -27.39 -12.75
C ASN A 56 6.42 -26.05 -13.00
N ARG A 57 5.48 -25.70 -12.13
CA ARG A 57 4.84 -24.37 -12.08
C ARG A 57 5.11 -23.79 -10.72
N ASN A 58 5.58 -22.56 -10.68
CA ASN A 58 5.65 -21.80 -9.44
C ASN A 58 4.29 -21.95 -8.71
N PRO A 59 4.29 -22.26 -7.42
CA PRO A 59 3.06 -22.42 -6.67
C PRO A 59 2.23 -21.14 -6.79
N ILE A 60 1.02 -21.26 -7.30
CA ILE A 60 0.05 -20.16 -7.26
C ILE A 60 -0.20 -19.89 -5.78
N PRO A 61 -0.02 -18.65 -5.29
CA PRO A 61 -0.30 -18.34 -3.89
C PRO A 61 -1.75 -18.74 -3.58
N PRO A 62 -2.01 -19.36 -2.41
CA PRO A 62 -3.34 -19.78 -2.04
C PRO A 62 -4.27 -18.55 -2.01
N THR A 63 -5.50 -18.74 -2.46
CA THR A 63 -6.53 -17.69 -2.37
C THR A 63 -6.84 -17.41 -0.89
N ASP A 64 -7.28 -16.19 -0.56
CA ASP A 64 -7.70 -15.83 0.80
C ASP A 64 -8.69 -16.85 1.38
N ARG A 65 -9.58 -17.40 0.53
CA ARG A 65 -10.53 -18.43 0.92
C ARG A 65 -9.86 -19.75 1.31
N GLU A 66 -8.79 -20.16 0.61
CA GLU A 66 -8.02 -21.36 0.95
C GLU A 66 -7.22 -21.15 2.22
N LEU A 67 -6.66 -19.95 2.44
CA LEU A 67 -6.00 -19.57 3.69
C LEU A 67 -6.98 -19.61 4.88
N PHE A 68 -8.22 -19.15 4.70
CA PHE A 68 -9.26 -19.22 5.75
C PHE A 68 -9.82 -20.63 5.95
N LEU A 69 -9.83 -21.49 4.93
CA LEU A 69 -10.32 -22.86 5.03
C LEU A 69 -9.27 -23.86 5.53
N ALA A 70 -7.98 -23.60 5.30
CA ALA A 70 -6.89 -24.47 5.78
C ALA A 70 -6.74 -24.45 7.30
N ASN A 71 -7.19 -23.40 7.99
CA ASN A 71 -7.16 -23.28 9.45
C ASN A 71 -8.51 -23.63 10.10
N LYS A 72 -9.04 -24.82 9.81
CA LYS A 72 -10.17 -25.42 10.56
C LYS A 72 -9.72 -26.16 11.82
N GLU A 73 -8.72 -25.68 12.50
CA GLU A 73 -8.60 -25.97 13.91
C GLU A 73 -9.68 -25.16 14.62
N THR A 74 -10.54 -25.83 15.39
CA THR A 74 -11.51 -25.13 16.26
C THR A 74 -10.72 -24.14 17.08
N PRO A 75 -11.01 -22.83 16.97
CA PRO A 75 -10.22 -21.84 17.67
C PRO A 75 -10.22 -22.16 19.16
N GLU A 76 -9.05 -22.45 19.71
CA GLU A 76 -8.88 -22.61 21.14
C GLU A 76 -9.44 -21.35 21.81
N LYS A 77 -10.43 -21.51 22.66
CA LYS A 77 -11.07 -20.40 23.35
C LYS A 77 -10.09 -19.84 24.37
N ILE A 78 -9.30 -18.86 23.94
CA ILE A 78 -8.37 -18.17 24.84
C ILE A 78 -9.21 -17.38 25.85
N SER A 79 -9.16 -17.80 27.11
CA SER A 79 -9.87 -17.14 28.21
C SER A 79 -9.19 -15.83 28.62
N THR A 80 -7.87 -15.75 28.47
CA THR A 80 -7.07 -14.58 28.81
C THR A 80 -6.06 -14.34 27.69
N VAL A 81 -6.13 -13.18 27.06
CA VAL A 81 -5.20 -12.76 26.00
C VAL A 81 -3.99 -12.07 26.65
N LYS A 82 -2.79 -12.61 26.43
CA LYS A 82 -1.53 -11.94 26.82
C LYS A 82 -1.10 -11.01 25.71
N ALA A 83 -1.17 -9.71 25.98
CA ALA A 83 -0.84 -8.66 25.01
C ALA A 83 0.35 -7.83 25.50
N ALA A 84 1.28 -7.51 24.59
CA ALA A 84 2.34 -6.56 24.87
C ALA A 84 2.20 -5.30 24.01
N ILE A 85 2.54 -4.15 24.57
CA ILE A 85 2.66 -2.86 23.85
C ILE A 85 4.11 -2.41 23.93
N LEU A 86 4.72 -2.22 22.75
CA LEU A 86 6.10 -1.78 22.59
C LEU A 86 6.13 -0.47 21.81
N LEU A 87 6.12 0.65 22.53
CA LEU A 87 6.06 2.00 21.95
C LEU A 87 7.04 2.96 22.63
N PRO A 88 7.51 4.02 21.96
CA PRO A 88 8.46 4.99 22.51
C PRO A 88 7.78 6.06 23.37
N PHE A 89 7.23 5.68 24.50
CA PHE A 89 6.45 6.57 25.38
C PHE A 89 7.22 7.78 25.90
N LEU A 90 8.53 7.62 26.13
CA LEU A 90 9.38 8.72 26.63
C LEU A 90 9.81 9.67 25.52
N GLN A 91 9.85 9.21 24.27
CA GLN A 91 10.28 9.97 23.11
C GLN A 91 9.13 10.67 22.39
N ASP A 92 7.94 10.07 22.40
CA ASP A 92 6.76 10.60 21.72
C ASP A 92 5.51 10.57 22.61
N LYS A 93 5.08 11.74 23.06
CA LYS A 93 3.90 11.89 23.94
C LYS A 93 2.60 11.39 23.31
N ARG A 94 2.49 11.38 21.97
CA ARG A 94 1.31 10.83 21.27
C ARG A 94 1.12 9.34 21.55
N MET A 95 2.18 8.64 21.91
CA MET A 95 2.10 7.23 22.28
C MET A 95 1.38 7.02 23.62
N ILE A 96 1.38 8.03 24.48
CA ILE A 96 0.61 8.00 25.74
C ILE A 96 -0.89 8.10 25.42
N GLU A 97 -1.30 9.01 24.54
CA GLU A 97 -2.69 9.15 24.09
C GLU A 97 -3.19 7.87 23.40
N TYR A 98 -2.35 7.26 22.56
CA TYR A 98 -2.66 5.96 21.96
C TYR A 98 -2.85 4.88 23.04
N TYR A 99 -2.01 4.83 24.04
CA TYR A 99 -2.10 3.89 25.14
C TYR A 99 -3.37 4.09 25.97
N GLU A 100 -3.75 5.33 26.25
CA GLU A 100 -5.02 5.65 26.93
C GLU A 100 -6.22 5.13 26.12
N GLY A 101 -6.24 5.36 24.81
CA GLY A 101 -7.26 4.81 23.92
C GLY A 101 -7.26 3.28 23.90
N PHE A 102 -6.09 2.66 23.95
CA PHE A 102 -5.95 1.21 24.05
C PHE A 102 -6.55 0.65 25.35
N LEU A 103 -6.35 1.31 26.50
CA LEU A 103 -6.93 0.92 27.77
C LEU A 103 -8.46 1.00 27.76
N ILE A 104 -9.04 1.98 27.10
CA ILE A 104 -10.50 2.10 26.91
C ILE A 104 -11.02 0.90 26.09
N ALA A 105 -10.30 0.50 25.04
CA ALA A 105 -10.66 -0.66 24.24
C ALA A 105 -10.56 -1.97 25.05
N VAL A 106 -9.53 -2.13 25.88
CA VAL A 106 -9.37 -3.28 26.77
C VAL A 106 -10.50 -3.36 27.80
N ASP A 107 -10.91 -2.22 28.38
CA ASP A 107 -12.07 -2.19 29.30
C ASP A 107 -13.37 -2.60 28.58
N SER A 108 -13.56 -2.16 27.35
CA SER A 108 -14.69 -2.59 26.53
C SER A 108 -14.68 -4.10 26.27
N LEU A 109 -13.54 -4.68 25.93
CA LEU A 109 -13.37 -6.12 25.73
C LEU A 109 -13.67 -6.90 27.03
N LYS A 110 -13.22 -6.39 28.17
CA LYS A 110 -13.50 -7.00 29.49
C LYS A 110 -15.01 -7.11 29.74
N ARG A 111 -15.80 -6.13 29.35
CA ARG A 111 -17.27 -6.15 29.46
C ARG A 111 -17.92 -7.24 28.59
N THR A 112 -17.25 -7.69 27.52
CA THR A 112 -17.69 -8.83 26.70
C THR A 112 -17.24 -10.19 27.22
N GLY A 113 -16.55 -10.23 28.37
CA GLY A 113 -16.07 -11.45 28.99
C GLY A 113 -14.66 -11.90 28.56
N THR A 114 -13.92 -11.05 27.85
CA THR A 114 -12.53 -11.33 27.47
C THR A 114 -11.57 -10.72 28.49
N SER A 115 -10.69 -11.50 29.08
CA SER A 115 -9.60 -11.02 29.96
C SER A 115 -8.36 -10.71 29.13
N VAL A 116 -7.65 -9.63 29.49
CA VAL A 116 -6.38 -9.25 28.86
C VAL A 116 -5.33 -9.01 29.94
N ASP A 117 -4.22 -9.77 29.86
CA ASP A 117 -3.01 -9.48 30.63
C ASP A 117 -2.12 -8.58 29.78
N LEU A 118 -1.98 -7.33 30.21
CA LEU A 118 -1.30 -6.30 29.42
C LEU A 118 0.10 -6.02 29.97
N TYR A 119 1.09 -6.18 29.09
CA TYR A 119 2.51 -5.88 29.34
C TYR A 119 2.92 -4.65 28.54
N VAL A 120 3.40 -3.62 29.22
CA VAL A 120 3.71 -2.32 28.58
C VAL A 120 5.20 -2.03 28.74
N TYR A 121 5.86 -1.79 27.60
CA TYR A 121 7.28 -1.51 27.56
C TYR A 121 7.57 -0.24 26.77
N ASN A 122 8.41 0.63 27.35
CA ASN A 122 8.98 1.72 26.58
C ASN A 122 10.07 1.16 25.65
N CYS A 123 9.83 1.22 24.34
CA CYS A 123 10.78 0.81 23.32
C CYS A 123 11.39 2.08 22.73
N GLY A 124 12.62 2.41 23.16
CA GLY A 124 13.38 3.56 22.61
C GLY A 124 13.84 3.33 21.18
N ASP A 125 14.59 4.30 20.66
CA ASP A 125 15.07 4.26 19.26
C ASP A 125 16.24 3.30 19.05
N ASP A 126 16.90 2.86 20.12
CA ASP A 126 18.03 1.96 20.02
C ASP A 126 17.62 0.47 19.97
N LYS A 127 18.33 -0.31 19.16
CA LYS A 127 18.11 -1.77 19.04
C LYS A 127 18.39 -2.54 20.32
N ALA A 128 19.24 -2.02 21.21
CA ALA A 128 19.57 -2.68 22.46
C ALA A 128 18.37 -2.66 23.41
N SER A 129 17.61 -1.58 23.43
CA SER A 129 16.35 -1.49 24.18
C SER A 129 15.35 -2.58 23.76
N LEU A 130 15.11 -2.73 22.45
CA LEU A 130 14.22 -3.77 21.93
C LEU A 130 14.73 -5.18 22.31
N ASN A 131 16.01 -5.48 22.09
CA ASN A 131 16.57 -6.80 22.39
C ASN A 131 16.46 -7.15 23.87
N THR A 132 16.64 -6.18 24.75
CA THR A 132 16.47 -6.37 26.20
C THR A 132 15.03 -6.73 26.55
N ILE A 133 14.05 -6.11 25.89
CA ILE A 133 12.63 -6.45 26.09
C ILE A 133 12.35 -7.86 25.57
N LEU A 134 12.79 -8.20 24.36
CA LEU A 134 12.55 -9.50 23.74
C LEU A 134 13.26 -10.67 24.45
N ALA A 135 14.29 -10.39 25.24
CA ALA A 135 14.98 -11.42 26.04
C ALA A 135 14.19 -11.86 27.27
N LYS A 136 13.14 -11.12 27.66
CA LYS A 136 12.29 -11.47 28.82
C LYS A 136 11.47 -12.72 28.53
N GLU A 137 11.37 -13.61 29.51
CA GLU A 137 10.66 -14.90 29.36
C GLU A 137 9.16 -14.71 29.03
N GLU A 138 8.53 -13.71 29.65
CA GLU A 138 7.12 -13.42 29.41
C GLU A 138 6.84 -13.05 27.94
N MET A 139 7.80 -12.42 27.24
CA MET A 139 7.64 -12.03 25.85
C MET A 139 7.45 -13.22 24.90
N LYS A 140 8.04 -14.36 25.21
CA LYS A 140 7.91 -15.58 24.40
C LYS A 140 6.51 -16.21 24.47
N ASN A 141 5.74 -15.84 25.46
CA ASN A 141 4.41 -16.39 25.75
C ASN A 141 3.27 -15.41 25.44
N MET A 142 3.55 -14.34 24.70
CA MET A 142 2.51 -13.40 24.26
C MET A 142 1.63 -14.02 23.18
N ASN A 143 0.36 -13.65 23.15
CA ASN A 143 -0.54 -13.97 22.05
C ASN A 143 -0.45 -12.91 20.96
N ILE A 144 -0.22 -11.64 21.36
CA ILE A 144 -0.20 -10.50 20.45
C ILE A 144 0.74 -9.40 20.97
N ILE A 145 1.44 -8.73 20.06
CA ILE A 145 2.30 -7.60 20.34
C ILE A 145 1.85 -6.41 19.48
N PHE A 146 1.59 -5.25 20.10
CA PHE A 146 1.28 -3.99 19.45
C PHE A 146 2.50 -3.10 19.40
N GLY A 147 2.91 -2.68 18.21
CA GLY A 147 4.14 -1.98 17.95
C GLY A 147 5.07 -2.81 17.04
N PRO A 148 6.25 -2.30 16.75
CA PRO A 148 6.79 -0.99 17.12
C PRO A 148 6.19 0.15 16.28
N SER A 149 6.49 1.41 16.62
CA SER A 149 6.23 2.56 15.75
C SER A 149 7.42 2.90 14.85
N GLN A 150 8.62 2.42 15.20
CA GLN A 150 9.85 2.69 14.45
C GLN A 150 10.14 1.57 13.45
N SER A 151 10.28 1.92 12.17
CA SER A 151 10.55 0.96 11.07
C SER A 151 11.80 0.12 11.29
N GLN A 152 12.84 0.69 11.93
CA GLN A 152 14.08 -0.04 12.21
C GLN A 152 13.92 -1.25 13.14
N HIS A 153 12.85 -1.30 13.93
CA HIS A 153 12.54 -2.38 14.86
C HIS A 153 11.61 -3.45 14.26
N VAL A 154 10.89 -3.11 13.19
CA VAL A 154 9.87 -3.98 12.58
C VAL A 154 10.43 -5.35 12.22
N LYS A 155 11.55 -5.39 11.49
CA LYS A 155 12.16 -6.67 11.05
C LYS A 155 12.60 -7.56 12.21
N THR A 156 13.18 -6.98 13.24
CA THR A 156 13.63 -7.73 14.45
C THR A 156 12.43 -8.30 15.19
N LEU A 157 11.40 -7.48 15.42
CA LEU A 157 10.19 -7.93 16.12
C LEU A 157 9.39 -8.93 15.28
N ALA A 158 9.31 -8.72 13.96
CA ALA A 158 8.66 -9.64 13.02
C ALA A 158 9.29 -11.04 13.04
N THR A 159 10.63 -11.09 13.08
CA THR A 159 11.37 -12.36 13.21
C THR A 159 11.10 -13.06 14.54
N PHE A 160 11.07 -12.29 15.64
CA PHE A 160 10.73 -12.80 16.96
C PHE A 160 9.29 -13.33 17.01
N ALA A 161 8.33 -12.56 16.51
CA ALA A 161 6.91 -12.92 16.46
C ALA A 161 6.69 -14.22 15.67
N LYS A 162 7.30 -14.34 14.50
CA LYS A 162 7.25 -15.56 13.67
C LYS A 162 7.85 -16.78 14.38
N LYS A 163 8.96 -16.59 15.09
CA LYS A 163 9.65 -17.68 15.81
C LYS A 163 8.82 -18.25 16.96
N HIS A 164 7.97 -17.45 17.56
CA HIS A 164 7.20 -17.80 18.77
C HIS A 164 5.69 -17.87 18.52
N ASP A 165 5.25 -17.86 17.24
CA ASP A 165 3.84 -17.91 16.83
C ASP A 165 2.98 -16.78 17.43
N ILE A 166 3.59 -15.60 17.61
CA ILE A 166 2.96 -14.42 18.20
C ILE A 166 2.44 -13.51 17.10
N ARG A 167 1.22 -13.02 17.21
CA ARG A 167 0.67 -12.01 16.32
C ARG A 167 1.30 -10.65 16.61
N MET A 168 1.64 -9.91 15.57
CA MET A 168 2.24 -8.59 15.68
C MET A 168 1.37 -7.57 14.94
N VAL A 169 1.01 -6.48 15.58
CA VAL A 169 0.21 -5.39 15.00
C VAL A 169 1.07 -4.14 14.88
N ILE A 170 1.23 -3.65 13.66
CA ILE A 170 1.92 -2.37 13.38
C ILE A 170 0.86 -1.26 13.37
N PRO A 171 0.84 -0.35 14.36
CA PRO A 171 -0.28 0.57 14.53
C PRO A 171 -0.23 1.81 13.62
N PHE A 172 0.93 2.27 13.19
CA PHE A 172 1.07 3.60 12.58
C PHE A 172 1.69 3.63 11.20
N SER A 173 2.57 2.68 10.86
CA SER A 173 3.25 2.68 9.56
C SER A 173 2.34 2.17 8.45
N SER A 174 2.45 2.77 7.27
CA SER A 174 1.90 2.27 6.01
C SER A 174 2.99 1.85 5.01
N LYS A 175 4.25 1.85 5.44
CA LYS A 175 5.42 1.63 4.56
C LYS A 175 6.10 0.28 4.78
N GLU A 176 5.58 -0.54 5.70
CA GLU A 176 6.24 -1.79 6.08
C GLU A 176 5.86 -2.94 5.13
N GLU A 177 6.85 -3.48 4.46
CA GLU A 177 6.67 -4.58 3.50
C GLU A 177 6.72 -5.97 4.15
N GLU A 178 7.17 -6.07 5.40
CA GLU A 178 7.22 -7.34 6.15
C GLU A 178 5.84 -8.02 6.26
N VAL A 179 4.77 -7.25 6.21
CA VAL A 179 3.39 -7.77 6.24
C VAL A 179 3.09 -8.69 5.05
N PHE A 180 3.73 -8.51 3.91
CA PHE A 180 3.51 -9.35 2.72
C PHE A 180 4.18 -10.72 2.82
N ASN A 181 5.20 -10.85 3.67
CA ASN A 181 6.05 -12.03 3.76
C ASN A 181 5.91 -12.78 5.08
N ASN A 182 5.14 -12.24 6.03
CA ASN A 182 5.00 -12.83 7.37
C ASN A 182 3.52 -12.86 7.79
N PRO A 183 2.87 -14.03 7.84
CA PRO A 183 1.45 -14.18 8.16
C PRO A 183 1.08 -13.81 9.60
N PHE A 184 2.06 -13.62 10.48
CA PHE A 184 1.84 -13.18 11.86
C PHE A 184 1.75 -11.66 12.01
N ILE A 185 1.99 -10.89 10.93
CA ILE A 185 1.96 -9.42 10.96
C ILE A 185 0.62 -8.90 10.46
N TYR A 186 0.06 -7.98 11.21
CA TYR A 186 -1.13 -7.20 10.88
C TYR A 186 -0.74 -5.73 10.87
N GLN A 187 -1.11 -5.02 9.83
CA GLN A 187 -0.87 -3.60 9.69
C GLN A 187 -2.20 -2.87 9.67
N ILE A 188 -2.36 -1.84 10.52
CA ILE A 188 -3.62 -1.10 10.63
C ILE A 188 -3.79 -0.18 9.42
N ASN A 189 -2.73 0.53 9.04
CA ASN A 189 -2.76 1.41 7.88
C ASN A 189 -2.46 0.60 6.62
N THR A 190 -3.30 0.72 5.60
CA THR A 190 -3.06 0.08 4.31
C THR A 190 -1.73 0.52 3.72
N PRO A 191 -0.86 -0.41 3.29
CA PRO A 191 0.38 -0.05 2.63
C PRO A 191 0.12 0.81 1.39
N GLN A 192 0.86 1.90 1.22
CA GLN A 192 0.69 2.79 0.06
C GLN A 192 0.83 2.06 -1.27
N SER A 193 1.69 1.04 -1.32
CA SER A 193 1.90 0.23 -2.53
C SER A 193 0.64 -0.47 -3.04
N TYR A 194 -0.34 -0.76 -2.20
CA TYR A 194 -1.63 -1.30 -2.62
C TYR A 194 -2.46 -0.31 -3.44
N LEU A 195 -2.25 0.97 -3.23
CA LEU A 195 -2.98 2.03 -3.92
C LEU A 195 -2.35 2.41 -5.26
N TYR A 196 -1.11 1.99 -5.51
CA TYR A 196 -0.34 2.48 -6.65
C TYR A 196 -1.01 2.21 -8.00
N SER A 197 -1.58 1.04 -8.20
CA SER A 197 -2.28 0.70 -9.46
C SER A 197 -3.46 1.63 -9.73
N GLU A 198 -4.27 1.92 -8.70
CA GLU A 198 -5.40 2.84 -8.81
C GLU A 198 -4.95 4.28 -9.01
N VAL A 199 -3.86 4.68 -8.34
CA VAL A 199 -3.25 6.01 -8.53
C VAL A 199 -2.77 6.18 -9.97
N TYR A 200 -2.09 5.17 -10.55
CA TYR A 200 -1.62 5.23 -11.93
C TYR A 200 -2.79 5.32 -12.92
N GLU A 201 -3.83 4.53 -12.72
CA GLU A 201 -5.03 4.57 -13.57
C GLU A 201 -5.71 5.94 -13.46
N HIS A 202 -5.90 6.45 -12.25
CA HIS A 202 -6.51 7.75 -12.01
C HIS A 202 -5.66 8.87 -12.63
N PHE A 203 -4.33 8.85 -12.41
CA PHE A 203 -3.40 9.83 -12.96
C PHE A 203 -3.47 9.88 -14.49
N THR A 204 -3.39 8.73 -15.15
CA THR A 204 -3.44 8.68 -16.62
C THR A 204 -4.81 9.01 -17.20
N ARG A 205 -5.88 8.87 -16.42
CA ARG A 205 -7.23 9.29 -16.80
C ARG A 205 -7.41 10.80 -16.65
N GLN A 206 -6.83 11.39 -15.59
CA GLN A 206 -6.87 12.83 -15.35
C GLN A 206 -5.99 13.60 -16.31
N PHE A 207 -4.83 13.05 -16.67
CA PHE A 207 -3.81 13.67 -17.49
C PHE A 207 -3.46 12.83 -18.74
N PRO A 208 -4.41 12.62 -19.67
CA PRO A 208 -4.25 11.65 -20.75
C PRO A 208 -3.22 12.05 -21.81
N ASP A 209 -2.90 13.34 -21.93
CA ASP A 209 -1.96 13.89 -22.91
C ASP A 209 -0.98 14.90 -22.27
N ALA A 210 -0.67 14.74 -21.00
CA ALA A 210 0.21 15.66 -20.30
C ALA A 210 1.68 15.48 -20.68
N ASN A 211 2.45 16.55 -20.52
CA ASN A 211 3.90 16.54 -20.57
C ASN A 211 4.43 16.22 -19.15
N ILE A 212 4.90 15.00 -18.96
CA ILE A 212 5.34 14.51 -17.64
C ILE A 212 6.82 14.76 -17.46
N ILE A 213 7.18 15.45 -16.37
CA ILE A 213 8.57 15.80 -16.03
C ILE A 213 8.89 15.22 -14.64
N ILE A 214 9.79 14.26 -14.58
CA ILE A 214 10.25 13.68 -13.33
C ILE A 214 11.46 14.47 -12.82
N LEU A 215 11.38 14.95 -11.59
CA LEU A 215 12.47 15.62 -10.90
C LEU A 215 13.23 14.60 -10.05
N GLU A 216 14.42 14.24 -10.53
CA GLU A 216 15.19 13.15 -9.94
C GLU A 216 16.06 13.64 -8.77
N ALA A 217 15.74 13.16 -7.57
CA ALA A 217 16.53 13.37 -6.36
C ALA A 217 17.85 12.62 -6.39
N THR A 218 18.76 12.94 -5.49
CA THR A 218 20.01 12.17 -5.31
C THR A 218 19.69 10.73 -4.87
N ALA A 219 20.59 9.79 -5.11
CA ALA A 219 20.36 8.38 -4.82
C ALA A 219 20.02 8.09 -3.35
N VAL A 220 20.52 8.90 -2.42
CA VAL A 220 20.28 8.78 -0.96
C VAL A 220 18.88 9.26 -0.57
N GLU A 221 18.30 10.17 -1.34
CA GLU A 221 17.01 10.82 -1.04
C GLU A 221 15.82 10.21 -1.80
N LYS A 222 16.05 9.23 -2.68
CA LYS A 222 15.00 8.57 -3.47
C LYS A 222 14.18 7.60 -2.61
N ASP A 223 13.09 8.05 -2.03
CA ASP A 223 12.17 7.22 -1.25
C ASP A 223 10.93 6.76 -2.04
N LYS A 224 10.74 7.24 -3.29
CA LYS A 224 9.59 6.92 -4.16
C LYS A 224 9.96 6.06 -5.38
N THR A 225 11.04 5.35 -5.32
CA THR A 225 11.60 4.60 -6.47
C THR A 225 10.59 3.60 -7.06
N GLU A 226 9.92 2.81 -6.23
CA GLU A 226 8.93 1.82 -6.68
C GLU A 226 7.70 2.48 -7.29
N PHE A 227 7.17 3.53 -6.66
CA PHE A 227 6.07 4.32 -7.21
C PHE A 227 6.40 4.88 -8.59
N ILE A 228 7.54 5.56 -8.71
CA ILE A 228 7.98 6.18 -9.97
C ILE A 228 8.23 5.13 -11.06
N LYS A 229 8.78 3.98 -10.71
CA LYS A 229 9.00 2.86 -11.65
C LYS A 229 7.67 2.35 -12.20
N GLY A 230 6.70 2.10 -11.33
CA GLY A 230 5.37 1.66 -11.75
C GLY A 230 4.63 2.71 -12.59
N LEU A 231 4.70 3.99 -12.19
CA LEU A 231 4.11 5.09 -12.95
C LEU A 231 4.73 5.20 -14.37
N LYS A 232 6.07 5.15 -14.48
CA LYS A 232 6.76 5.15 -15.78
C LYS A 232 6.33 3.99 -16.67
N GLN A 233 6.15 2.80 -16.10
CA GLN A 233 5.67 1.63 -16.84
C GLN A 233 4.25 1.85 -17.36
N GLU A 234 3.35 2.36 -16.52
CA GLU A 234 1.96 2.63 -16.93
C GLU A 234 1.88 3.74 -18.01
N LEU A 235 2.64 4.82 -17.85
CA LEU A 235 2.75 5.88 -18.86
C LEU A 235 3.28 5.34 -20.19
N SER A 236 4.30 4.48 -20.14
CA SER A 236 4.84 3.82 -21.33
C SER A 236 3.82 2.93 -22.03
N ASN A 237 3.03 2.16 -21.26
CA ASN A 237 1.95 1.32 -21.79
C ASN A 237 0.89 2.15 -22.53
N LYS A 238 0.69 3.40 -22.12
CA LYS A 238 -0.25 4.35 -22.73
C LYS A 238 0.38 5.23 -23.81
N GLY A 239 1.66 5.05 -24.12
CA GLY A 239 2.39 5.82 -25.13
C GLY A 239 2.73 7.25 -24.69
N ILE A 240 2.65 7.55 -23.39
CA ILE A 240 3.01 8.87 -22.84
C ILE A 240 4.50 8.89 -22.53
N SER A 241 5.22 9.83 -23.15
CA SER A 241 6.65 10.01 -22.93
C SER A 241 6.92 10.80 -21.65
N VAL A 242 7.99 10.41 -20.95
CA VAL A 242 8.42 11.04 -19.69
C VAL A 242 9.76 11.70 -19.88
N LYS A 243 9.91 12.95 -19.47
CA LYS A 243 11.18 13.67 -19.39
C LYS A 243 11.74 13.55 -17.96
N THR A 244 13.04 13.64 -17.81
CA THR A 244 13.69 13.59 -16.50
C THR A 244 14.66 14.75 -16.38
N LEU A 245 14.58 15.48 -15.28
CA LEU A 245 15.50 16.54 -14.87
C LEU A 245 16.02 16.23 -13.46
N SER A 246 17.12 16.86 -13.07
CA SER A 246 17.55 16.86 -11.67
C SER A 246 16.59 17.67 -10.81
N GLU A 247 16.39 17.29 -9.54
CA GLU A 247 15.66 18.13 -8.55
C GLU A 247 16.33 19.48 -8.29
N SER A 248 17.60 19.61 -8.64
CA SER A 248 18.36 20.88 -8.57
C SER A 248 18.33 21.68 -9.86
N ALA A 249 17.50 21.29 -10.84
CA ALA A 249 17.32 22.05 -12.07
C ALA A 249 16.78 23.46 -11.77
N THR A 250 17.32 24.45 -12.45
CA THR A 250 16.84 25.84 -12.34
C THR A 250 15.52 26.02 -13.09
N ALA A 251 14.80 27.09 -12.80
CA ALA A 251 13.58 27.46 -13.56
C ALA A 251 13.86 27.56 -15.05
N GLN A 252 15.04 28.03 -15.46
CA GLN A 252 15.43 28.09 -16.87
C GLN A 252 15.55 26.69 -17.50
N ASN A 253 16.17 25.72 -16.83
CA ASN A 253 16.24 24.33 -17.32
C ASN A 253 14.85 23.68 -17.40
N MET A 254 13.97 23.99 -16.44
CA MET A 254 12.59 23.50 -16.45
C MET A 254 11.79 24.11 -17.59
N LYS A 255 12.02 25.40 -17.91
CA LYS A 255 11.36 26.10 -19.02
C LYS A 255 11.63 25.45 -20.39
N GLU A 256 12.83 24.94 -20.63
CA GLU A 256 13.22 24.29 -21.89
C GLU A 256 12.42 22.99 -22.18
N VAL A 257 11.87 22.38 -21.15
CA VAL A 257 11.09 21.14 -21.29
C VAL A 257 9.59 21.35 -21.28
N LEU A 258 9.11 22.58 -21.04
CA LEU A 258 7.68 22.91 -21.05
C LEU A 258 7.05 22.70 -22.42
N ARG A 259 5.76 22.51 -22.42
CA ARG A 259 4.87 22.48 -23.59
C ARG A 259 3.71 23.44 -23.35
N ASN A 260 3.57 24.43 -24.25
CA ASN A 260 2.52 25.44 -24.11
C ASN A 260 1.13 24.90 -24.45
N ASP A 261 1.08 23.79 -25.18
CA ASP A 261 -0.14 23.14 -25.66
C ASP A 261 -0.63 22.00 -24.73
N LYS A 262 0.05 21.75 -23.59
CA LYS A 262 -0.23 20.63 -22.70
C LYS A 262 -0.17 21.03 -21.22
N GLU A 263 -0.81 20.23 -20.38
CA GLU A 263 -0.56 20.22 -18.95
C GLU A 263 0.86 19.75 -18.67
N ASN A 264 1.63 20.50 -17.91
CA ASN A 264 3.00 20.15 -17.54
C ASN A 264 3.01 19.68 -16.08
N ILE A 265 3.24 18.40 -15.86
CA ILE A 265 3.17 17.78 -14.53
C ILE A 265 4.58 17.47 -14.03
N PHE A 266 4.99 18.11 -12.96
CA PHE A 266 6.27 17.87 -12.29
C PHE A 266 6.09 16.87 -11.16
N ILE A 267 6.88 15.78 -11.14
CA ILE A 267 6.79 14.69 -10.17
C ILE A 267 8.19 14.43 -9.59
N PRO A 268 8.47 14.77 -8.33
CA PRO A 268 9.76 14.45 -7.73
C PRO A 268 9.86 12.97 -7.34
N THR A 269 11.08 12.43 -7.32
CA THR A 269 11.36 11.04 -6.92
C THR A 269 11.53 10.89 -5.39
N SER A 270 11.31 11.94 -4.64
CA SER A 270 11.29 11.95 -3.18
C SER A 270 10.10 12.74 -2.64
N GLY A 271 9.48 12.21 -1.59
CA GLY A 271 8.40 12.89 -0.86
C GLY A 271 8.87 13.73 0.33
N SER A 272 10.18 13.92 0.51
CA SER A 272 10.74 14.61 1.67
C SER A 272 10.52 16.12 1.62
N ASP A 273 10.44 16.75 2.82
CA ASP A 273 10.41 18.22 2.97
C ASP A 273 11.66 18.89 2.37
N VAL A 274 12.82 18.22 2.44
CA VAL A 274 14.08 18.72 1.84
C VAL A 274 13.95 18.86 0.32
N THR A 275 13.31 17.92 -0.34
CA THR A 275 13.04 18.01 -1.78
C THR A 275 12.12 19.19 -2.09
N LEU A 276 11.05 19.38 -1.32
CA LEU A 276 10.14 20.53 -1.50
C LEU A 276 10.85 21.87 -1.37
N ILE A 277 11.72 22.02 -0.38
CA ILE A 277 12.54 23.24 -0.19
C ILE A 277 13.40 23.53 -1.43
N LYS A 278 13.88 22.51 -2.13
CA LYS A 278 14.68 22.67 -3.35
C LYS A 278 13.84 23.04 -4.56
N ILE A 279 12.72 22.32 -4.79
CA ILE A 279 11.97 22.43 -6.05
C ILE A 279 10.93 23.55 -6.06
N ILE A 280 10.27 23.84 -4.94
CA ILE A 280 9.19 24.84 -4.86
C ILE A 280 9.65 26.21 -5.36
N PRO A 281 10.77 26.77 -4.91
CA PRO A 281 11.20 28.10 -5.37
C PRO A 281 11.39 28.18 -6.88
N GLN A 282 11.91 27.12 -7.50
CA GLN A 282 12.14 27.05 -8.93
C GLN A 282 10.83 26.91 -9.71
N LEU A 283 9.90 26.07 -9.22
CA LEU A 283 8.59 25.90 -9.85
C LEU A 283 7.71 27.12 -9.72
N THR A 284 7.70 27.79 -8.55
CA THR A 284 6.97 29.04 -8.32
C THR A 284 7.49 30.16 -9.26
N MET A 285 8.82 30.28 -9.41
CA MET A 285 9.42 31.20 -10.34
C MET A 285 8.99 30.88 -11.78
N LEU A 286 9.01 29.59 -12.15
CA LEU A 286 8.62 29.11 -13.47
C LEU A 286 7.16 29.47 -13.81
N VAL A 287 6.22 29.26 -12.87
CA VAL A 287 4.80 29.62 -13.03
C VAL A 287 4.62 31.11 -13.22
N ARG A 288 5.27 31.93 -12.39
CA ARG A 288 5.17 33.39 -12.46
C ARG A 288 5.73 33.99 -13.78
N GLU A 289 6.79 33.37 -14.30
CA GLU A 289 7.38 33.79 -15.57
C GLU A 289 6.62 33.28 -16.81
N ASN A 290 5.74 32.29 -16.67
CA ASN A 290 5.02 31.67 -17.77
C ASN A 290 3.52 31.55 -17.43
N PRO A 291 2.78 32.65 -17.23
CA PRO A 291 1.41 32.61 -16.72
C PRO A 291 0.39 31.96 -17.68
N ASP A 292 0.74 31.83 -18.96
CA ASP A 292 -0.11 31.23 -19.99
C ASP A 292 0.13 29.70 -20.14
N VAL A 293 1.00 29.11 -19.31
CA VAL A 293 1.37 27.70 -19.36
C VAL A 293 0.84 26.98 -18.14
N ASN A 294 0.09 25.91 -18.34
CA ASN A 294 -0.42 25.09 -17.24
C ASN A 294 0.72 24.25 -16.63
N ILE A 295 1.01 24.48 -15.37
CA ILE A 295 2.09 23.82 -14.62
C ILE A 295 1.52 23.32 -13.32
N HIS A 296 1.68 22.02 -13.06
CA HIS A 296 1.20 21.35 -11.86
C HIS A 296 2.32 20.60 -11.16
N LEU A 297 2.23 20.52 -9.85
CA LEU A 297 3.06 19.67 -9.04
C LEU A 297 2.25 18.44 -8.60
N PHE A 298 2.75 17.24 -8.86
CA PHE A 298 2.12 16.00 -8.39
C PHE A 298 2.96 15.40 -7.26
N GLY A 299 2.32 15.15 -6.14
CA GLY A 299 2.97 14.77 -4.91
C GLY A 299 2.37 13.59 -4.17
N TYR A 300 2.69 13.51 -2.91
CA TYR A 300 2.55 12.33 -2.07
C TYR A 300 1.71 12.60 -0.82
N PRO A 301 1.04 11.58 -0.25
CA PRO A 301 0.17 11.76 0.91
C PRO A 301 0.83 12.44 2.11
N GLU A 302 2.13 12.19 2.33
CA GLU A 302 2.88 12.81 3.42
C GLU A 302 2.99 14.34 3.33
N TRP A 303 2.85 14.93 2.14
CA TRP A 303 2.89 16.38 1.97
C TRP A 303 1.74 17.10 2.67
N GLN A 304 0.65 16.39 2.95
CA GLN A 304 -0.44 16.92 3.78
C GLN A 304 0.04 17.29 5.19
N THR A 305 1.13 16.69 5.67
CA THR A 305 1.75 17.04 6.95
C THR A 305 2.64 18.28 6.88
N TYR A 306 3.04 18.70 5.67
CA TYR A 306 3.93 19.85 5.43
C TYR A 306 3.17 21.14 5.11
N THR A 307 1.84 21.12 5.15
CA THR A 307 0.99 22.28 4.83
C THR A 307 1.31 23.51 5.67
N LYS A 308 1.79 23.35 6.90
CA LYS A 308 2.20 24.49 7.74
C LYS A 308 3.24 25.39 7.06
N ASN A 309 4.13 24.82 6.25
CA ASN A 309 5.26 25.53 5.63
C ASN A 309 5.04 25.79 4.13
N HIS A 310 4.23 24.98 3.46
CA HIS A 310 4.15 24.96 1.99
C HIS A 310 2.75 25.16 1.42
N LEU A 311 1.73 25.43 2.26
CA LEU A 311 0.34 25.50 1.82
C LEU A 311 0.11 26.47 0.64
N ASP A 312 0.62 27.70 0.78
CA ASP A 312 0.45 28.73 -0.26
C ASP A 312 1.13 28.32 -1.57
N SER A 313 2.31 27.69 -1.47
CA SER A 313 3.01 27.17 -2.64
C SER A 313 2.28 26.01 -3.30
N PHE A 314 1.65 25.14 -2.53
CA PHE A 314 0.84 24.06 -3.07
C PHE A 314 -0.37 24.57 -3.86
N PHE A 315 -1.00 25.67 -3.39
CA PHE A 315 -2.06 26.32 -4.14
C PHE A 315 -1.52 27.04 -5.40
N GLU A 316 -0.39 27.74 -5.28
CA GLU A 316 0.21 28.44 -6.42
C GLU A 316 0.64 27.46 -7.55
N LEU A 317 1.06 26.25 -7.18
CA LEU A 317 1.50 25.18 -8.10
C LEU A 317 0.37 24.23 -8.50
N ASP A 318 -0.88 24.52 -8.15
CA ASP A 318 -2.03 23.63 -8.39
C ASP A 318 -1.66 22.17 -8.10
N THR A 319 -1.27 21.91 -6.85
CA THR A 319 -0.65 20.65 -6.46
C THR A 319 -1.69 19.54 -6.25
N TYR A 320 -1.45 18.40 -6.87
CA TYR A 320 -2.23 17.18 -6.70
C TYR A 320 -1.54 16.21 -5.74
N PHE A 321 -2.33 15.57 -4.88
CA PHE A 321 -1.90 14.48 -4.00
C PHE A 321 -2.73 13.23 -4.29
N TYR A 322 -2.14 12.07 -4.07
CA TYR A 322 -2.88 10.81 -4.12
C TYR A 322 -3.11 10.22 -2.74
#